data_9ed804d40963e3929286b47490e325bd
#
_entry.id   9ed804d40963e3929286b47490e325bd
#
_cell.length_a   1.000
_cell.length_b   1.000
_cell.length_c   1.000
_cell.angle_alpha   90.00
_cell.angle_beta   90.00
_cell.angle_gamma   90.00
#
_symmetry.space_group_name_H-M   'P 1'
#
loop_
_entity.id
_entity.type
_entity.pdbx_description
1 polymer ?
#
loop_
_entity_poly.entity_id
_entity_poly.type
_entity_poly.pdbx_seq_one_letter_code
_entity_poly.pdbx_strand_id
1 'polypeptide(L)'
;MRWIFFCKMSSIEITLPHSKSFLIRKLISHYVLYREILPIAETESNDVMIVHRALQQIEAGRNSNELHVIDVKDCGAAFRFLCAITAALPGHWLITGTPRLLNRPITPLIKTLNEVGFSLQITKNGIQIEGQKRYFENLQIDCRESSQFGSALLLAAPLMGNPQISIYPESISSAGYLNMTQKVIEQTTQDQGIVSTERDWSAALFWYAYLLLHPQHTITLKNLTNNSLQPDIIISEWFSQWGIKTRFYQGNAQISCPQRIEIPPQQLDLTNNIDSAPILSVLATLYPFELTLKGLENLNKKESKRKEILTITLSQFTHIKDITENSFTICKREKTLPNQISLSSYNDHRFVLAWTLLSSFTQVQIDDKECIAKSYPNFFEDYAKVEKSF
;
A
#
# COMPACT_ATOMS: atom_id res chain seq x y z
N MET A 1 46.78 -18.71 -17.50
CA MET A 1 45.88 -17.52 -17.54
C MET A 1 44.49 -18.01 -17.89
N ARG A 2 43.59 -18.17 -16.91
CA ARG A 2 42.19 -18.49 -17.14
C ARG A 2 41.47 -17.17 -17.28
N TRP A 3 41.02 -16.82 -18.48
CA TRP A 3 40.12 -15.72 -18.73
C TRP A 3 38.77 -16.14 -18.16
N ILE A 4 38.38 -15.52 -17.01
CA ILE A 4 37.01 -15.58 -16.51
C ILE A 4 36.24 -14.66 -17.42
N PHE A 5 35.51 -15.21 -18.39
CA PHE A 5 34.46 -14.51 -19.11
C PHE A 5 33.39 -14.14 -18.06
N PHE A 6 33.42 -12.91 -17.61
CA PHE A 6 32.23 -12.30 -17.03
C PHE A 6 31.19 -12.18 -18.15
N CYS A 7 30.34 -13.21 -18.25
CA CYS A 7 29.11 -13.10 -19.00
C CYS A 7 28.38 -11.88 -18.41
N LYS A 8 28.26 -10.81 -19.18
CA LYS A 8 27.49 -9.62 -18.79
C LYS A 8 26.05 -10.10 -18.70
N MET A 9 25.60 -10.50 -17.51
CA MET A 9 24.18 -10.79 -17.27
C MET A 9 23.44 -9.51 -17.65
N SER A 10 22.64 -9.57 -18.70
CA SER A 10 21.79 -8.46 -19.11
C SER A 10 20.82 -8.15 -17.97
N SER A 11 21.02 -7.04 -17.30
CA SER A 11 20.12 -6.59 -16.26
C SER A 11 18.96 -5.85 -16.93
N ILE A 12 17.74 -6.30 -16.63
CA ILE A 12 16.54 -5.61 -17.07
C ILE A 12 16.27 -4.47 -16.11
N GLU A 13 16.03 -3.27 -16.66
CA GLU A 13 15.71 -2.10 -15.86
C GLU A 13 14.21 -1.87 -15.80
N ILE A 14 13.68 -1.70 -14.60
CA ILE A 14 12.29 -1.39 -14.32
C ILE A 14 12.23 -0.11 -13.48
N THR A 15 11.35 0.79 -13.85
CA THR A 15 11.04 1.98 -13.06
C THR A 15 9.72 1.78 -12.34
N LEU A 16 9.77 1.46 -11.04
CA LEU A 16 8.58 1.30 -10.22
C LEU A 16 7.75 2.59 -10.16
N PRO A 17 6.44 2.52 -9.92
CA PRO A 17 5.63 3.71 -9.65
C PRO A 17 6.16 4.45 -8.41
N HIS A 18 5.79 5.70 -8.24
CA HIS A 18 5.99 6.38 -6.96
C HIS A 18 5.17 5.69 -5.87
N SER A 19 5.71 5.67 -4.65
CA SER A 19 4.99 5.11 -3.52
C SER A 19 3.70 5.88 -3.27
N LYS A 20 2.59 5.24 -3.57
CA LYS A 20 1.27 5.79 -3.33
C LYS A 20 1.10 6.28 -1.89
N SER A 21 1.53 5.46 -0.94
CA SER A 21 1.39 5.75 0.49
C SER A 21 2.24 6.94 0.93
N PHE A 22 3.43 7.08 0.37
CA PHE A 22 4.31 8.23 0.63
C PHE A 22 3.77 9.49 -0.07
N LEU A 23 3.49 9.42 -1.36
CA LEU A 23 3.14 10.59 -2.17
C LEU A 23 1.81 11.21 -1.74
N ILE A 24 0.79 10.43 -1.40
CA ILE A 24 -0.47 10.93 -0.83
C ILE A 24 -0.21 11.74 0.44
N ARG A 25 0.65 11.26 1.34
CA ARG A 25 1.01 11.97 2.57
C ARG A 25 1.78 13.26 2.27
N LYS A 26 2.71 13.21 1.32
CA LYS A 26 3.49 14.38 0.90
C LYS A 26 2.60 15.47 0.30
N LEU A 27 1.67 15.12 -0.60
CA LEU A 27 0.70 16.05 -1.20
C LEU A 27 -0.16 16.73 -0.14
N ILE A 28 -0.71 15.93 0.78
CA ILE A 28 -1.58 16.46 1.86
C ILE A 28 -0.76 17.32 2.83
N SER A 29 0.41 16.86 3.27
CA SER A 29 1.27 17.62 4.20
C SER A 29 1.66 18.97 3.60
N HIS A 30 2.06 18.97 2.32
CA HIS A 30 2.43 20.22 1.64
C HIS A 30 1.25 21.18 1.55
N TYR A 31 0.09 20.70 1.12
CA TYR A 31 -1.14 21.50 1.08
C TYR A 31 -1.53 22.07 2.45
N VAL A 32 -1.45 21.26 3.49
CA VAL A 32 -1.80 21.68 4.86
C VAL A 32 -0.86 22.75 5.38
N LEU A 33 0.45 22.61 5.11
CA LEU A 33 1.48 23.52 5.62
C LEU A 33 1.56 24.84 4.81
N TYR A 34 1.48 24.75 3.47
CA TYR A 34 1.77 25.88 2.59
C TYR A 34 0.57 26.39 1.79
N ARG A 35 -0.55 25.67 1.78
CA ARG A 35 -1.74 25.96 0.94
C ARG A 35 -1.44 25.91 -0.56
N GLU A 36 -0.43 25.16 -0.93
CA GLU A 36 -0.03 24.95 -2.31
C GLU A 36 -0.25 23.48 -2.69
N ILE A 37 -0.69 23.26 -3.93
CA ILE A 37 -0.91 21.92 -4.47
C ILE A 37 0.26 21.59 -5.36
N LEU A 38 1.08 20.61 -4.94
CA LEU A 38 2.23 20.17 -5.71
C LEU A 38 1.77 19.56 -7.03
N PRO A 39 2.47 19.85 -8.14
CA PRO A 39 2.20 19.21 -9.41
C PRO A 39 2.54 17.71 -9.34
N ILE A 40 1.78 16.90 -10.07
CA ILE A 40 2.03 15.47 -10.25
C ILE A 40 2.06 15.10 -11.72
N ALA A 41 2.70 13.97 -12.06
CA ALA A 41 2.67 13.44 -13.42
C ALA A 41 1.27 12.85 -13.74
N GLU A 42 0.85 12.93 -14.99
CA GLU A 42 -0.42 12.33 -15.44
C GLU A 42 -0.42 10.80 -15.37
N THR A 43 0.76 10.20 -15.30
CA THR A 43 0.98 8.74 -15.21
C THR A 43 1.00 8.20 -13.78
N GLU A 44 0.67 9.05 -12.78
CA GLU A 44 0.59 8.59 -11.40
C GLU A 44 -0.55 7.60 -11.16
N SER A 45 -0.44 6.85 -10.08
CA SER A 45 -1.48 5.89 -9.68
C SER A 45 -2.83 6.58 -9.44
N ASN A 46 -3.93 5.87 -9.70
CA ASN A 46 -5.28 6.41 -9.59
C ASN A 46 -5.55 7.02 -8.20
N ASP A 47 -5.07 6.40 -7.12
CA ASP A 47 -5.26 6.91 -5.76
C ASP A 47 -4.55 8.26 -5.55
N VAL A 48 -3.37 8.47 -6.15
CA VAL A 48 -2.64 9.74 -6.10
C VAL A 48 -3.38 10.82 -6.89
N MET A 49 -3.84 10.49 -8.11
CA MET A 49 -4.63 11.40 -8.95
C MET A 49 -5.93 11.85 -8.25
N ILE A 50 -6.60 10.92 -7.55
CA ILE A 50 -7.82 11.23 -6.77
C ILE A 50 -7.50 12.24 -5.67
N VAL A 51 -6.44 12.02 -4.88
CA VAL A 51 -6.06 12.95 -3.81
C VAL A 51 -5.70 14.33 -4.37
N HIS A 52 -4.93 14.38 -5.45
CA HIS A 52 -4.54 15.64 -6.08
C HIS A 52 -5.76 16.46 -6.52
N ARG A 53 -6.72 15.84 -7.22
CA ARG A 53 -7.99 16.47 -7.62
C ARG A 53 -8.82 16.91 -6.41
N ALA A 54 -8.89 16.06 -5.39
CA ALA A 54 -9.62 16.38 -4.16
C ALA A 54 -9.04 17.62 -3.46
N LEU A 55 -7.71 17.77 -3.40
CA LEU A 55 -7.08 18.97 -2.85
C LEU A 55 -7.42 20.23 -3.66
N GLN A 56 -7.50 20.14 -5.00
CA GLN A 56 -7.94 21.24 -5.86
C GLN A 56 -9.41 21.63 -5.55
N GLN A 57 -10.29 20.64 -5.38
CA GLN A 57 -11.69 20.87 -5.02
C GLN A 57 -11.83 21.49 -3.62
N ILE A 58 -11.03 21.04 -2.65
CA ILE A 58 -11.00 21.59 -1.29
C ILE A 58 -10.55 23.05 -1.32
N GLU A 59 -9.49 23.39 -2.04
CA GLU A 59 -9.01 24.76 -2.11
C GLU A 59 -10.05 25.68 -2.79
N ALA A 60 -10.70 25.23 -3.87
CA ALA A 60 -11.75 25.97 -4.56
C ALA A 60 -13.02 26.17 -3.70
N GLY A 61 -13.38 25.18 -2.88
CA GLY A 61 -14.59 25.21 -2.03
C GLY A 61 -14.39 25.83 -0.64
N ARG A 62 -13.17 26.15 -0.27
CA ARG A 62 -12.85 26.70 1.06
C ARG A 62 -13.51 28.07 1.26
N ASN A 63 -14.15 28.24 2.42
CA ASN A 63 -14.94 29.44 2.78
C ASN A 63 -16.21 29.63 1.94
N SER A 64 -16.64 28.64 1.16
CA SER A 64 -17.93 28.66 0.46
C SER A 64 -19.06 28.19 1.40
N ASN A 65 -20.24 28.74 1.21
CA ASN A 65 -21.47 28.28 1.88
C ASN A 65 -22.18 27.17 1.09
N GLU A 66 -21.66 26.80 -0.09
CA GLU A 66 -22.22 25.73 -0.91
C GLU A 66 -21.66 24.36 -0.48
N LEU A 67 -22.46 23.32 -0.70
CA LEU A 67 -22.01 21.94 -0.47
C LEU A 67 -21.07 21.49 -1.59
N HIS A 68 -19.83 21.20 -1.26
CA HIS A 68 -18.83 20.66 -2.17
C HIS A 68 -18.74 19.16 -2.05
N VAL A 69 -18.98 18.43 -3.15
CA VAL A 69 -18.93 16.97 -3.21
C VAL A 69 -17.56 16.55 -3.71
N ILE A 70 -16.86 15.76 -2.90
CA ILE A 70 -15.54 15.22 -3.18
C ILE A 70 -15.63 13.70 -3.31
N ASP A 71 -15.64 13.20 -4.55
CA ASP A 71 -15.71 11.76 -4.82
C ASP A 71 -14.30 11.16 -4.86
N VAL A 72 -13.98 10.41 -3.82
CA VAL A 72 -12.68 9.74 -3.68
C VAL A 72 -12.68 8.29 -4.21
N LYS A 73 -13.70 7.90 -4.96
CA LYS A 73 -13.84 6.57 -5.59
C LYS A 73 -13.61 5.44 -4.58
N ASP A 74 -12.57 4.64 -4.76
CA ASP A 74 -12.18 3.54 -3.87
C ASP A 74 -10.94 3.85 -3.01
N CYS A 75 -10.49 5.11 -2.96
CA CYS A 75 -9.28 5.48 -2.24
C CYS A 75 -9.51 5.61 -0.73
N GLY A 76 -9.21 4.53 0.03
CA GLY A 76 -9.41 4.51 1.48
C GLY A 76 -8.54 5.52 2.25
N ALA A 77 -7.35 5.85 1.76
CA ALA A 77 -6.50 6.89 2.36
C ALA A 77 -7.12 8.28 2.18
N ALA A 78 -7.56 8.61 0.94
CA ALA A 78 -8.25 9.87 0.68
C ALA A 78 -9.51 10.00 1.55
N PHE A 79 -10.33 8.95 1.63
CA PHE A 79 -11.56 8.94 2.42
C PHE A 79 -11.32 9.34 3.88
N ARG A 80 -10.28 8.78 4.50
CA ARG A 80 -9.97 9.05 5.92
C ARG A 80 -9.21 10.35 6.13
N PHE A 81 -8.20 10.61 5.30
CA PHE A 81 -7.35 11.78 5.49
C PHE A 81 -8.11 13.07 5.21
N LEU A 82 -8.91 13.09 4.12
CA LEU A 82 -9.66 14.28 3.77
C LEU A 82 -10.81 14.57 4.72
N CYS A 83 -11.42 13.56 5.36
CA CYS A 83 -12.40 13.83 6.43
C CYS A 83 -11.80 14.66 7.57
N ALA A 84 -10.57 14.34 8.04
CA ALA A 84 -9.93 15.12 9.09
C ALA A 84 -9.50 16.52 8.60
N ILE A 85 -8.99 16.62 7.37
CA ILE A 85 -8.58 17.89 6.76
C ILE A 85 -9.77 18.83 6.58
N THR A 86 -10.86 18.34 5.97
CA THR A 86 -12.05 19.18 5.69
C THR A 86 -12.80 19.53 6.97
N ALA A 87 -12.77 18.70 8.01
CA ALA A 87 -13.30 19.05 9.33
C ALA A 87 -12.63 20.31 9.91
N ALA A 88 -11.31 20.47 9.68
CA ALA A 88 -10.52 21.59 10.18
C ALA A 88 -10.47 22.81 9.22
N LEU A 89 -11.14 22.73 8.07
CA LEU A 89 -11.20 23.80 7.05
C LEU A 89 -12.62 24.34 6.91
N PRO A 90 -12.85 25.66 7.03
CA PRO A 90 -14.18 26.23 6.84
C PRO A 90 -14.78 25.87 5.48
N GLY A 91 -16.05 25.44 5.45
CA GLY A 91 -16.78 25.04 4.25
C GLY A 91 -17.77 23.92 4.54
N HIS A 92 -18.60 23.57 3.55
CA HIS A 92 -19.55 22.48 3.62
C HIS A 92 -19.14 21.37 2.65
N TRP A 93 -18.87 20.17 3.18
CA TRP A 93 -18.24 19.09 2.42
C TRP A 93 -19.07 17.81 2.46
N LEU A 94 -19.10 17.08 1.35
CA LEU A 94 -19.53 15.69 1.29
C LEU A 94 -18.38 14.86 0.73
N ILE A 95 -17.71 14.08 1.58
CA ILE A 95 -16.72 13.11 1.13
C ILE A 95 -17.45 11.80 0.79
N THR A 96 -17.43 11.43 -0.49
CA THR A 96 -18.14 10.26 -1.02
C THR A 96 -17.21 9.33 -1.78
N GLY A 97 -17.74 8.18 -2.19
CA GLY A 97 -17.02 7.18 -2.98
C GLY A 97 -17.90 6.00 -3.35
N THR A 98 -17.30 4.89 -3.76
CA THR A 98 -18.06 3.68 -4.10
C THR A 98 -18.77 3.11 -2.87
N PRO A 99 -19.88 2.35 -3.05
CA PRO A 99 -20.55 1.66 -1.94
C PRO A 99 -19.60 0.76 -1.15
N ARG A 100 -18.62 0.13 -1.80
CA ARG A 100 -17.58 -0.66 -1.15
C ARG A 100 -16.72 0.18 -0.20
N LEU A 101 -16.31 1.38 -0.63
CA LEU A 101 -15.52 2.28 0.21
C LEU A 101 -16.32 2.77 1.41
N LEU A 102 -17.57 3.16 1.20
CA LEU A 102 -18.45 3.68 2.27
C LEU A 102 -18.72 2.65 3.39
N ASN A 103 -18.60 1.36 3.09
CA ASN A 103 -18.70 0.28 4.07
C ASN A 103 -17.40 0.00 4.84
N ARG A 104 -16.29 0.66 4.50
CA ARG A 104 -15.03 0.47 5.23
C ARG A 104 -15.02 1.22 6.56
N PRO A 105 -14.28 0.71 7.58
CA PRO A 105 -14.22 1.36 8.89
C PRO A 105 -13.78 2.82 8.81
N ILE A 106 -14.57 3.71 9.42
CA ILE A 106 -14.27 5.16 9.59
C ILE A 106 -14.83 5.70 10.90
N THR A 107 -15.76 4.98 11.53
CA THR A 107 -16.50 5.42 12.72
C THR A 107 -15.59 5.90 13.86
N PRO A 108 -14.45 5.25 14.20
CA PRO A 108 -13.56 5.76 15.25
C PRO A 108 -13.04 7.16 14.97
N LEU A 109 -12.67 7.47 13.71
CA LEU A 109 -12.21 8.80 13.33
C LEU A 109 -13.32 9.84 13.45
N ILE A 110 -14.53 9.53 12.94
CA ILE A 110 -15.69 10.43 13.02
C ILE A 110 -16.08 10.68 14.47
N LYS A 111 -16.10 9.65 15.31
CA LYS A 111 -16.39 9.78 16.74
C LYS A 111 -15.40 10.72 17.42
N THR A 112 -14.10 10.50 17.26
CA THR A 112 -13.06 11.36 17.84
C THR A 112 -13.23 12.82 17.43
N LEU A 113 -13.44 13.08 16.13
CA LEU A 113 -13.63 14.45 15.64
C LEU A 113 -14.90 15.10 16.21
N ASN A 114 -16.01 14.37 16.33
CA ASN A 114 -17.25 14.89 16.91
C ASN A 114 -17.13 15.13 18.42
N GLU A 115 -16.44 14.28 19.16
CA GLU A 115 -16.22 14.43 20.62
C GLU A 115 -15.46 15.72 20.96
N VAL A 116 -14.60 16.18 20.05
CA VAL A 116 -13.88 17.45 20.22
C VAL A 116 -14.63 18.63 19.59
N GLY A 117 -15.87 18.41 19.10
CA GLY A 117 -16.78 19.46 18.69
C GLY A 117 -16.77 19.84 17.22
N PHE A 118 -16.12 19.04 16.34
CA PHE A 118 -16.39 19.11 14.90
C PHE A 118 -17.78 18.55 14.59
N SER A 119 -18.31 18.81 13.39
CA SER A 119 -19.64 18.36 12.95
C SER A 119 -19.48 17.45 11.74
N LEU A 120 -19.46 16.13 11.96
CA LEU A 120 -19.38 15.10 10.93
C LEU A 120 -20.54 14.12 11.06
N GLN A 121 -21.25 13.87 9.97
CA GLN A 121 -22.38 12.96 9.93
C GLN A 121 -22.16 11.86 8.88
N ILE A 122 -22.27 10.59 9.30
CA ILE A 122 -22.29 9.45 8.39
C ILE A 122 -23.67 9.37 7.73
N THR A 123 -23.71 9.44 6.40
CA THR A 123 -24.92 9.34 5.60
C THR A 123 -24.82 8.17 4.61
N LYS A 124 -25.91 7.81 3.95
CA LYS A 124 -25.91 6.81 2.87
C LYS A 124 -25.04 7.22 1.67
N ASN A 125 -24.78 8.51 1.49
CA ASN A 125 -24.03 9.06 0.36
C ASN A 125 -22.56 9.34 0.69
N GLY A 126 -22.13 9.20 1.96
CA GLY A 126 -20.78 9.51 2.40
C GLY A 126 -20.77 10.24 3.75
N ILE A 127 -19.70 10.98 4.00
CA ILE A 127 -19.52 11.76 5.23
C ILE A 127 -19.81 13.22 4.93
N GLN A 128 -20.89 13.73 5.51
CA GLN A 128 -21.20 15.17 5.46
C GLN A 128 -20.45 15.88 6.59
N ILE A 129 -19.84 17.01 6.29
CA ILE A 129 -18.93 17.71 7.19
C ILE A 129 -19.20 19.22 7.14
N GLU A 130 -19.42 19.81 8.29
CA GLU A 130 -19.39 21.26 8.49
C GLU A 130 -18.03 21.64 9.03
N GLY A 131 -17.15 22.04 8.13
CA GLY A 131 -15.76 22.34 8.45
C GLY A 131 -15.60 23.67 9.16
N GLN A 132 -14.78 23.69 10.19
CA GLN A 132 -14.53 24.89 10.99
C GLN A 132 -13.14 24.88 11.61
N LYS A 133 -12.58 26.06 11.86
CA LYS A 133 -11.32 26.18 12.59
C LYS A 133 -11.54 25.89 14.07
N ARG A 134 -10.79 24.96 14.61
CA ARG A 134 -10.71 24.65 16.04
C ARG A 134 -9.28 24.28 16.42
N TYR A 135 -8.91 24.59 17.67
CA TYR A 135 -7.58 24.31 18.20
C TYR A 135 -7.71 23.46 19.46
N PHE A 136 -6.83 22.51 19.62
CA PHE A 136 -6.82 21.54 20.70
C PHE A 136 -5.41 21.39 21.27
N GLU A 137 -5.30 21.03 22.54
CA GLU A 137 -4.02 20.64 23.16
C GLU A 137 -3.75 19.15 23.00
N ASN A 138 -4.80 18.34 23.17
CA ASN A 138 -4.69 16.88 23.14
C ASN A 138 -5.83 16.26 22.33
N LEU A 139 -5.51 15.19 21.59
CA LEU A 139 -6.47 14.34 20.90
C LEU A 139 -6.14 12.89 21.17
N GLN A 140 -7.14 12.01 21.28
CA GLN A 140 -6.96 10.58 21.42
C GLN A 140 -7.72 9.85 20.33
N ILE A 141 -7.10 8.83 19.71
CA ILE A 141 -7.70 8.07 18.61
C ILE A 141 -7.52 6.57 18.77
N ASP A 142 -8.62 5.83 18.54
CA ASP A 142 -8.60 4.37 18.48
C ASP A 142 -8.21 3.92 17.06
N CYS A 143 -7.06 3.27 16.95
CA CYS A 143 -6.48 2.77 15.71
C CYS A 143 -6.54 1.23 15.56
N ARG A 144 -7.30 0.52 16.39
CA ARG A 144 -7.40 -0.95 16.33
C ARG A 144 -7.81 -1.47 14.95
N GLU A 145 -8.70 -0.77 14.26
CA GLU A 145 -9.18 -1.17 12.93
C GLU A 145 -8.31 -0.64 11.79
N SER A 146 -7.64 0.51 11.98
CA SER A 146 -6.80 1.12 10.95
C SER A 146 -5.86 2.19 11.50
N SER A 147 -4.56 2.05 11.23
CA SER A 147 -3.55 3.09 11.48
C SER A 147 -3.80 4.39 10.68
N GLN A 148 -4.64 4.34 9.63
CA GLN A 148 -4.98 5.51 8.85
C GLN A 148 -5.78 6.56 9.65
N PHE A 149 -6.45 6.18 10.74
CA PHE A 149 -7.15 7.15 11.59
C PHE A 149 -6.14 8.06 12.31
N GLY A 150 -5.08 7.49 12.88
CA GLY A 150 -3.99 8.26 13.47
C GLY A 150 -3.26 9.11 12.42
N SER A 151 -2.98 8.52 11.24
CA SER A 151 -2.39 9.28 10.12
C SER A 151 -3.25 10.46 9.68
N ALA A 152 -4.59 10.32 9.68
CA ALA A 152 -5.51 11.40 9.33
C ALA A 152 -5.40 12.57 10.29
N LEU A 153 -5.38 12.30 11.61
CA LEU A 153 -5.21 13.35 12.62
C LEU A 153 -3.82 13.99 12.58
N LEU A 154 -2.75 13.20 12.41
CA LEU A 154 -1.39 13.73 12.25
C LEU A 154 -1.28 14.68 11.06
N LEU A 155 -1.86 14.32 9.90
CA LEU A 155 -1.87 15.18 8.71
C LEU A 155 -2.70 16.46 8.93
N ALA A 156 -3.79 16.39 9.70
CA ALA A 156 -4.63 17.54 9.98
C ALA A 156 -4.13 18.39 11.17
N ALA A 157 -3.20 17.89 11.97
CA ALA A 157 -2.72 18.53 13.20
C ALA A 157 -2.29 20.01 13.03
N PRO A 158 -1.57 20.40 11.94
CA PRO A 158 -1.22 21.82 11.76
C PRO A 158 -2.44 22.74 11.62
N LEU A 159 -3.59 22.23 11.16
CA LEU A 159 -4.84 22.97 11.06
C LEU A 159 -5.56 23.11 12.41
N MET A 160 -5.19 22.27 13.38
CA MET A 160 -5.83 22.11 14.70
C MET A 160 -4.96 22.64 15.85
N GLY A 161 -3.90 23.40 15.55
CA GLY A 161 -2.99 23.96 16.55
C GLY A 161 -1.89 23.00 17.01
N ASN A 162 -1.60 21.94 16.23
CA ASN A 162 -0.61 20.91 16.54
C ASN A 162 -0.87 20.20 17.89
N PRO A 163 -2.04 19.62 18.11
CA PRO A 163 -2.34 18.90 19.34
C PRO A 163 -1.41 17.71 19.54
N GLN A 164 -1.18 17.33 20.80
CA GLN A 164 -0.57 16.05 21.11
C GLN A 164 -1.58 14.94 20.79
N ILE A 165 -1.21 14.03 19.87
CA ILE A 165 -2.08 12.93 19.43
C ILE A 165 -1.66 11.63 20.10
N SER A 166 -2.53 11.12 20.98
CA SER A 166 -2.38 9.83 21.65
C SER A 166 -3.09 8.74 20.85
N ILE A 167 -2.36 7.70 20.49
CA ILE A 167 -2.87 6.58 19.68
C ILE A 167 -3.10 5.36 20.58
N TYR A 168 -4.27 4.78 20.48
CA TYR A 168 -4.68 3.59 21.22
C TYR A 168 -5.07 2.46 20.26
N PRO A 169 -4.72 1.19 20.56
CA PRO A 169 -3.76 0.78 21.57
C PRO A 169 -2.31 1.14 21.19
N GLU A 170 -1.37 1.03 22.14
CA GLU A 170 0.06 1.33 21.87
C GLU A 170 0.65 0.46 20.75
N SER A 171 0.21 -0.81 20.66
CA SER A 171 0.59 -1.73 19.59
C SER A 171 -0.58 -1.89 18.61
N ILE A 172 -0.40 -1.40 17.40
CA ILE A 172 -1.40 -1.46 16.33
C ILE A 172 -0.82 -2.06 15.05
N SER A 173 -1.72 -2.66 14.27
CA SER A 173 -1.39 -3.11 12.92
C SER A 173 -1.02 -1.92 12.03
N SER A 174 0.06 -2.08 11.25
CA SER A 174 0.57 -1.03 10.34
C SER A 174 1.09 0.25 11.05
N ALA A 175 1.67 0.12 12.25
CA ALA A 175 2.27 1.24 12.98
C ALA A 175 3.39 1.94 12.19
N GLY A 176 4.12 1.21 11.33
CA GLY A 176 5.14 1.78 10.45
C GLY A 176 4.63 2.91 9.56
N TYR A 177 3.36 2.86 9.14
CA TYR A 177 2.74 3.93 8.35
C TYR A 177 2.40 5.19 9.15
N LEU A 178 2.22 5.08 10.47
CA LEU A 178 2.12 6.26 11.35
C LEU A 178 3.46 6.96 11.45
N ASN A 179 4.52 6.20 11.72
CA ASN A 179 5.88 6.73 11.73
C ASN A 179 6.26 7.38 10.39
N MET A 180 5.92 6.72 9.27
CA MET A 180 6.08 7.32 7.93
C MET A 180 5.31 8.66 7.82
N THR A 181 4.09 8.75 8.36
CA THR A 181 3.31 9.99 8.31
C THR A 181 4.01 11.13 9.05
N GLN A 182 4.50 10.88 10.27
CA GLN A 182 5.25 11.88 11.06
C GLN A 182 6.50 12.34 10.32
N LYS A 183 7.29 11.40 9.81
CA LYS A 183 8.53 11.72 9.09
C LYS A 183 8.28 12.47 7.78
N VAL A 184 7.20 12.16 7.04
CA VAL A 184 6.82 12.91 5.84
C VAL A 184 6.44 14.34 6.18
N ILE A 185 5.72 14.58 7.29
CA ILE A 185 5.40 15.94 7.76
C ILE A 185 6.68 16.70 8.12
N GLU A 186 7.59 16.08 8.89
CA GLU A 186 8.88 16.64 9.26
C GLU A 186 9.72 17.03 8.04
N GLN A 187 9.88 16.10 7.07
CA GLN A 187 10.57 16.35 5.82
C GLN A 187 9.92 17.48 5.00
N THR A 188 8.56 17.48 4.95
CA THR A 188 7.85 18.53 4.21
C THR A 188 8.11 19.91 4.81
N THR A 189 8.21 20.00 6.14
CA THR A 189 8.54 21.25 6.85
C THR A 189 10.00 21.69 6.56
N GLN A 190 10.94 20.74 6.45
CA GLN A 190 12.35 21.03 6.22
C GLN A 190 12.66 21.37 4.75
N ASP A 191 12.05 20.67 3.82
CA ASP A 191 12.35 20.73 2.38
C ASP A 191 11.82 21.99 1.67
N GLN A 192 11.03 22.84 2.35
CA GLN A 192 10.49 24.11 1.83
C GLN A 192 9.92 23.99 0.39
N GLY A 193 9.24 22.89 0.08
CA GLY A 193 8.59 22.69 -1.22
C GLY A 193 9.34 21.83 -2.23
N ILE A 194 10.51 21.29 -1.91
CA ILE A 194 11.16 20.29 -2.78
C ILE A 194 10.37 18.99 -2.73
N VAL A 195 9.93 18.52 -3.90
CA VAL A 195 9.19 17.25 -4.02
C VAL A 195 10.19 16.09 -4.05
N SER A 196 10.65 15.65 -2.88
CA SER A 196 11.28 14.33 -2.80
C SER A 196 10.19 13.28 -2.92
N THR A 197 10.35 12.30 -3.81
CA THR A 197 9.43 11.18 -3.97
C THR A 197 10.20 9.87 -3.80
N GLU A 198 9.54 8.86 -3.27
CA GLU A 198 10.10 7.52 -3.14
C GLU A 198 9.40 6.56 -4.12
N ARG A 199 10.16 5.59 -4.65
CA ARG A 199 9.59 4.47 -5.40
C ARG A 199 8.93 3.47 -4.45
N ASP A 200 7.92 2.75 -4.94
CA ASP A 200 7.05 1.91 -4.13
C ASP A 200 7.71 0.56 -3.79
N TRP A 201 8.12 0.39 -2.53
CA TRP A 201 8.63 -0.87 -2.00
C TRP A 201 7.55 -1.97 -1.97
N SER A 202 6.29 -1.63 -1.79
CA SER A 202 5.18 -2.59 -1.91
C SER A 202 5.06 -3.16 -3.32
N ALA A 203 5.32 -2.34 -4.37
CA ALA A 203 5.37 -2.80 -5.75
C ALA A 203 6.63 -3.63 -6.03
N ALA A 204 7.76 -3.32 -5.37
CA ALA A 204 8.99 -4.09 -5.48
C ALA A 204 8.80 -5.55 -5.05
N LEU A 205 7.92 -5.83 -4.07
CA LEU A 205 7.65 -7.18 -3.58
C LEU A 205 7.33 -8.18 -4.70
N PHE A 206 6.57 -7.75 -5.72
CA PHE A 206 6.28 -8.60 -6.88
C PHE A 206 7.56 -9.06 -7.57
N TRP A 207 8.50 -8.16 -7.82
CA TRP A 207 9.75 -8.46 -8.53
C TRP A 207 10.70 -9.30 -7.70
N TYR A 208 10.73 -9.13 -6.39
CA TYR A 208 11.45 -10.03 -5.49
C TYR A 208 10.86 -11.45 -5.54
N ALA A 209 9.54 -11.58 -5.46
CA ALA A 209 8.87 -12.88 -5.57
C ALA A 209 9.06 -13.51 -6.94
N TYR A 210 8.94 -12.72 -8.01
CA TYR A 210 9.17 -13.17 -9.38
C TYR A 210 10.60 -13.73 -9.56
N LEU A 211 11.63 -13.01 -9.10
CA LEU A 211 13.01 -13.47 -9.19
C LEU A 211 13.29 -14.75 -8.39
N LEU A 212 12.65 -14.94 -7.24
CA LEU A 212 12.80 -16.17 -6.49
C LEU A 212 12.26 -17.38 -7.26
N LEU A 213 11.21 -17.19 -8.05
CA LEU A 213 10.64 -18.20 -8.95
C LEU A 213 11.48 -18.40 -10.23
N HIS A 214 12.21 -17.37 -10.66
CA HIS A 214 13.05 -17.34 -11.86
C HIS A 214 14.54 -17.08 -11.50
N PRO A 215 15.27 -18.05 -10.91
CA PRO A 215 16.67 -17.87 -10.52
C PRO A 215 17.57 -17.66 -11.75
N GLN A 216 18.80 -17.17 -11.51
CA GLN A 216 19.83 -16.84 -12.50
C GLN A 216 19.57 -15.56 -13.31
N HIS A 217 18.55 -14.79 -12.95
CA HIS A 217 18.23 -13.50 -13.55
C HIS A 217 18.58 -12.34 -12.62
N THR A 218 18.61 -11.14 -13.19
CA THR A 218 18.91 -9.90 -12.48
C THR A 218 17.99 -8.80 -12.98
N ILE A 219 17.36 -8.08 -12.04
CA ILE A 219 16.51 -6.91 -12.33
C ILE A 219 17.09 -5.71 -11.60
N THR A 220 17.16 -4.58 -12.28
CA THR A 220 17.49 -3.28 -11.67
C THR A 220 16.23 -2.45 -11.50
N LEU A 221 15.84 -2.24 -10.26
CA LEU A 221 14.72 -1.38 -9.87
C LEU A 221 15.25 0.05 -9.73
N LYS A 222 14.91 0.91 -10.70
CA LYS A 222 15.44 2.28 -10.81
C LYS A 222 14.85 3.17 -9.73
N ASN A 223 15.73 4.01 -9.15
CA ASN A 223 15.40 4.97 -8.11
C ASN A 223 14.77 4.35 -6.85
N LEU A 224 14.97 3.05 -6.62
CA LEU A 224 14.61 2.37 -5.38
C LEU A 224 15.84 2.33 -4.47
N THR A 225 15.76 2.98 -3.32
CA THR A 225 16.90 3.16 -2.40
C THR A 225 16.68 2.43 -1.08
N ASN A 226 17.77 2.20 -0.35
CA ASN A 226 17.73 1.67 1.01
C ASN A 226 17.43 2.74 2.08
N ASN A 227 17.39 3.99 1.72
CA ASN A 227 16.97 5.08 2.60
C ASN A 227 15.51 5.44 2.31
N SER A 228 14.59 4.60 2.77
CA SER A 228 13.16 4.75 2.55
C SER A 228 12.41 4.89 3.88
N LEU A 229 11.39 5.72 3.90
CA LEU A 229 10.46 5.84 5.03
C LEU A 229 9.35 4.78 5.02
N GLN A 230 9.25 4.01 3.94
CA GLN A 230 8.24 2.97 3.79
C GLN A 230 8.57 1.77 4.67
N PRO A 231 7.62 1.27 5.49
CA PRO A 231 7.84 0.05 6.29
C PRO A 231 8.13 -1.18 5.42
N ASP A 232 7.74 -1.12 4.14
CA ASP A 232 7.88 -2.20 3.16
C ASP A 232 9.35 -2.46 2.74
N ILE A 233 10.31 -1.63 3.15
CA ILE A 233 11.75 -1.86 2.92
C ILE A 233 12.22 -3.19 3.52
N ILE A 234 11.53 -3.71 4.55
CA ILE A 234 11.79 -5.01 5.18
C ILE A 234 11.77 -6.18 4.18
N ILE A 235 11.13 -6.01 3.03
CA ILE A 235 11.08 -7.01 1.94
C ILE A 235 12.49 -7.44 1.55
N SER A 236 13.44 -6.51 1.49
CA SER A 236 14.84 -6.82 1.15
C SER A 236 15.50 -7.78 2.16
N GLU A 237 15.13 -7.69 3.43
CA GLU A 237 15.63 -8.58 4.49
C GLU A 237 15.00 -9.98 4.38
N TRP A 238 13.66 -10.06 4.22
CA TRP A 238 12.98 -11.35 4.07
C TRP A 238 13.55 -12.14 2.90
N PHE A 239 13.67 -11.51 1.75
CA PHE A 239 14.16 -12.16 0.54
C PHE A 239 15.67 -12.43 0.56
N SER A 240 16.44 -11.68 1.33
CA SER A 240 17.86 -11.98 1.57
C SER A 240 18.04 -13.36 2.23
N GLN A 241 17.19 -13.70 3.20
CA GLN A 241 17.16 -15.01 3.85
C GLN A 241 16.75 -16.12 2.88
N TRP A 242 16.04 -15.80 1.80
CA TRP A 242 15.58 -16.74 0.77
C TRP A 242 16.48 -16.78 -0.47
N GLY A 243 17.67 -16.15 -0.40
CA GLY A 243 18.70 -16.23 -1.43
C GLY A 243 18.69 -15.11 -2.46
N ILE A 244 17.81 -14.11 -2.36
CA ILE A 244 17.88 -12.92 -3.19
C ILE A 244 18.98 -11.99 -2.67
N LYS A 245 19.86 -11.56 -3.55
CA LYS A 245 20.88 -10.55 -3.27
C LYS A 245 20.40 -9.19 -3.73
N THR A 246 20.37 -8.21 -2.83
CA THR A 246 20.05 -6.82 -3.16
C THR A 246 21.32 -5.97 -3.05
N ARG A 247 21.68 -5.27 -4.12
CA ARG A 247 22.79 -4.34 -4.16
C ARG A 247 22.28 -2.94 -4.48
N PHE A 248 22.49 -2.00 -3.56
CA PHE A 248 22.15 -0.61 -3.78
C PHE A 248 23.36 0.14 -4.39
N TYR A 249 23.15 0.84 -5.50
CA TYR A 249 24.18 1.65 -6.14
C TYR A 249 23.54 2.76 -6.98
N GLN A 250 24.11 3.94 -6.96
CA GLN A 250 23.66 5.10 -7.75
C GLN A 250 22.14 5.35 -7.67
N GLY A 251 21.55 5.19 -6.48
CA GLY A 251 20.13 5.38 -6.27
C GLY A 251 19.21 4.27 -6.79
N ASN A 252 19.76 3.13 -7.23
CA ASN A 252 18.99 1.99 -7.72
C ASN A 252 19.18 0.76 -6.81
N ALA A 253 18.20 -0.15 -6.83
CA ALA A 253 18.33 -1.48 -6.24
C ALA A 253 18.46 -2.53 -7.34
N GLN A 254 19.62 -3.18 -7.42
CA GLN A 254 19.81 -4.36 -8.25
C GLN A 254 19.51 -5.60 -7.43
N ILE A 255 18.51 -6.37 -7.86
CA ILE A 255 18.12 -7.62 -7.24
C ILE A 255 18.48 -8.80 -8.12
N SER A 256 19.00 -9.86 -7.52
CA SER A 256 19.41 -11.07 -8.24
C SER A 256 19.19 -12.32 -7.41
N CYS A 257 18.81 -13.41 -8.08
CA CYS A 257 18.72 -14.75 -7.50
C CYS A 257 19.74 -15.66 -8.20
N PRO A 258 20.96 -15.81 -7.67
CA PRO A 258 22.03 -16.53 -8.37
C PRO A 258 21.75 -18.02 -8.52
N GLN A 259 20.99 -18.60 -7.60
CA GLN A 259 20.60 -20.01 -7.63
C GLN A 259 19.36 -20.25 -6.79
N ARG A 260 18.63 -21.31 -7.13
CA ARG A 260 17.54 -21.80 -6.28
C ARG A 260 18.12 -22.44 -5.02
N ILE A 261 17.57 -22.11 -3.86
CA ILE A 261 17.95 -22.71 -2.58
C ILE A 261 16.75 -23.43 -1.96
N GLU A 262 17.00 -24.37 -1.08
CA GLU A 262 15.98 -24.93 -0.22
C GLU A 262 15.70 -23.93 0.91
N ILE A 263 14.42 -23.57 1.08
CA ILE A 263 13.98 -22.67 2.12
C ILE A 263 13.31 -23.53 3.21
N PRO A 264 13.84 -23.55 4.44
CA PRO A 264 13.18 -24.22 5.55
C PRO A 264 11.83 -23.55 5.87
N PRO A 265 10.95 -24.20 6.66
CA PRO A 265 9.70 -23.58 7.11
C PRO A 265 9.93 -22.19 7.69
N GLN A 266 9.12 -21.23 7.28
CA GLN A 266 9.25 -19.82 7.63
C GLN A 266 8.05 -19.33 8.42
N GLN A 267 8.26 -18.33 9.26
CA GLN A 267 7.20 -17.59 9.91
C GLN A 267 7.46 -16.08 9.73
N LEU A 268 6.49 -15.36 9.18
CA LEU A 268 6.55 -13.91 9.04
C LEU A 268 5.43 -13.24 9.84
N ASP A 269 5.80 -12.22 10.61
CA ASP A 269 4.86 -11.29 11.22
C ASP A 269 4.61 -10.12 10.26
N LEU A 270 3.40 -10.05 9.74
CA LEU A 270 2.95 -9.02 8.81
C LEU A 270 2.17 -7.88 9.51
N THR A 271 2.25 -7.76 10.82
CA THR A 271 1.56 -6.70 11.58
C THR A 271 1.83 -5.32 10.98
N ASN A 272 3.05 -5.04 10.53
CA ASN A 272 3.41 -3.79 9.87
C ASN A 272 3.30 -3.80 8.34
N ASN A 273 3.18 -4.97 7.70
CA ASN A 273 3.23 -5.14 6.24
C ASN A 273 2.12 -6.06 5.74
N ILE A 274 0.93 -5.92 6.31
CA ILE A 274 -0.22 -6.80 6.06
C ILE A 274 -0.62 -6.89 4.58
N ASP A 275 -0.33 -5.84 3.80
CA ASP A 275 -0.59 -5.78 2.36
C ASP A 275 0.33 -6.68 1.53
N SER A 276 1.39 -7.24 2.12
CA SER A 276 2.28 -8.23 1.49
C SER A 276 1.68 -9.64 1.47
N ALA A 277 0.67 -9.92 2.30
CA ALA A 277 0.09 -11.26 2.46
C ALA A 277 -0.34 -11.92 1.13
N PRO A 278 -1.00 -11.25 0.16
CA PRO A 278 -1.41 -11.90 -1.08
C PRO A 278 -0.24 -12.44 -1.89
N ILE A 279 0.79 -11.63 -2.14
CA ILE A 279 1.96 -12.04 -2.92
C ILE A 279 2.74 -13.16 -2.21
N LEU A 280 2.98 -13.01 -0.90
CA LEU A 280 3.70 -14.01 -0.10
C LEU A 280 2.96 -15.35 -0.03
N SER A 281 1.63 -15.32 0.04
CA SER A 281 0.81 -16.53 0.04
C SER A 281 0.90 -17.30 -1.28
N VAL A 282 0.83 -16.59 -2.42
CA VAL A 282 0.99 -17.20 -3.74
C VAL A 282 2.41 -17.69 -3.94
N LEU A 283 3.41 -16.92 -3.52
CA LEU A 283 4.81 -17.33 -3.58
C LEU A 283 5.04 -18.65 -2.82
N ALA A 284 4.53 -18.79 -1.60
CA ALA A 284 4.67 -20.03 -0.82
C ALA A 284 3.93 -21.22 -1.45
N THR A 285 2.84 -20.96 -2.19
CA THR A 285 2.16 -21.99 -2.99
C THR A 285 2.99 -22.45 -4.17
N LEU A 286 3.80 -21.57 -4.78
CA LEU A 286 4.59 -21.85 -5.97
C LEU A 286 6.00 -22.35 -5.65
N TYR A 287 6.65 -21.79 -4.66
CA TYR A 287 7.96 -22.23 -4.19
C TYR A 287 7.78 -23.30 -3.09
N PRO A 288 8.55 -24.39 -3.07
CA PRO A 288 8.27 -25.54 -2.20
C PRO A 288 8.75 -25.34 -0.75
N PHE A 289 8.16 -24.37 -0.03
CA PHE A 289 8.40 -24.20 1.41
C PHE A 289 7.11 -23.96 2.18
N GLU A 290 7.12 -24.24 3.47
CA GLU A 290 5.99 -23.94 4.36
C GLU A 290 6.13 -22.50 4.90
N LEU A 291 5.04 -21.73 4.85
CA LEU A 291 5.01 -20.34 5.30
C LEU A 291 3.83 -20.06 6.23
N THR A 292 4.15 -19.69 7.47
CA THR A 292 3.15 -19.18 8.42
C THR A 292 3.14 -17.64 8.38
N LEU A 293 1.99 -17.05 8.10
CA LEU A 293 1.77 -15.62 8.14
C LEU A 293 0.98 -15.26 9.40
N LYS A 294 1.46 -14.28 10.16
CA LYS A 294 0.85 -13.72 11.36
C LYS A 294 0.58 -12.22 11.20
N GLY A 295 -0.13 -11.60 12.13
CA GLY A 295 -0.47 -10.17 12.06
C GLY A 295 -1.59 -9.85 11.07
N LEU A 296 -2.54 -10.79 10.86
CA LEU A 296 -3.55 -10.75 9.79
C LEU A 296 -4.94 -10.29 10.23
N GLU A 297 -5.13 -9.84 11.47
CA GLU A 297 -6.43 -9.49 12.07
C GLU A 297 -7.26 -8.51 11.22
N ASN A 298 -6.58 -7.54 10.60
CA ASN A 298 -7.22 -6.53 9.77
C ASN A 298 -7.19 -6.84 8.27
N LEU A 299 -6.74 -8.05 7.85
CA LEU A 299 -6.59 -8.36 6.43
C LEU A 299 -7.95 -8.41 5.69
N ASN A 300 -9.01 -8.84 6.35
CA ASN A 300 -10.37 -8.84 5.80
C ASN A 300 -11.06 -7.46 5.80
N LYS A 301 -10.46 -6.44 6.44
CA LYS A 301 -10.98 -5.05 6.46
C LYS A 301 -10.32 -4.16 5.39
N LYS A 302 -9.53 -4.75 4.50
CA LYS A 302 -8.87 -4.07 3.37
C LYS A 302 -9.86 -3.85 2.20
N GLU A 303 -9.36 -3.73 0.97
CA GLU A 303 -10.17 -3.54 -0.24
C GLU A 303 -11.15 -4.69 -0.51
N SER A 304 -10.75 -5.88 -0.13
CA SER A 304 -11.55 -7.10 -0.21
C SER A 304 -11.32 -7.93 1.06
N LYS A 305 -12.09 -9.00 1.25
CA LYS A 305 -11.88 -9.96 2.33
C LYS A 305 -10.67 -10.85 2.02
N ARG A 306 -9.47 -10.22 1.99
CA ARG A 306 -8.25 -10.84 1.46
C ARG A 306 -7.91 -12.18 2.09
N LYS A 307 -8.05 -12.31 3.41
CA LYS A 307 -7.73 -13.56 4.10
C LYS A 307 -8.66 -14.70 3.69
N GLU A 308 -9.97 -14.43 3.66
CA GLU A 308 -10.99 -15.38 3.22
C GLU A 308 -10.73 -15.82 1.78
N ILE A 309 -10.49 -14.87 0.88
CA ILE A 309 -10.19 -15.14 -0.53
C ILE A 309 -8.92 -15.98 -0.68
N LEU A 310 -7.83 -15.63 0.02
CA LEU A 310 -6.58 -16.38 -0.04
C LEU A 310 -6.75 -17.82 0.43
N THR A 311 -7.37 -18.02 1.60
CA THR A 311 -7.53 -19.35 2.15
C THR A 311 -8.42 -20.25 1.27
N ILE A 312 -9.52 -19.72 0.74
CA ILE A 312 -10.43 -20.47 -0.15
C ILE A 312 -9.74 -20.76 -1.49
N THR A 313 -9.13 -19.76 -2.12
CA THR A 313 -8.54 -19.92 -3.45
C THR A 313 -7.32 -20.82 -3.44
N LEU A 314 -6.40 -20.61 -2.50
CA LEU A 314 -5.15 -21.39 -2.45
C LEU A 314 -5.36 -22.81 -1.94
N SER A 315 -6.43 -23.10 -1.18
CA SER A 315 -6.80 -24.49 -0.77
C SER A 315 -7.09 -25.40 -1.96
N GLN A 316 -7.34 -24.85 -3.14
CA GLN A 316 -7.47 -25.64 -4.37
C GLN A 316 -6.12 -26.21 -4.84
N PHE A 317 -5.01 -25.57 -4.48
CA PHE A 317 -3.68 -25.89 -4.97
C PHE A 317 -2.76 -26.47 -3.90
N THR A 318 -2.93 -26.08 -2.65
CA THR A 318 -2.12 -26.51 -1.52
C THR A 318 -2.96 -26.69 -0.27
N HIS A 319 -2.39 -27.28 0.77
CA HIS A 319 -3.04 -27.37 2.07
C HIS A 319 -2.81 -26.09 2.88
N ILE A 320 -3.90 -25.51 3.43
CA ILE A 320 -3.84 -24.38 4.34
C ILE A 320 -4.26 -24.88 5.73
N LYS A 321 -3.41 -24.67 6.72
CA LYS A 321 -3.64 -25.11 8.10
C LYS A 321 -3.52 -23.97 9.11
N ASP A 322 -3.83 -24.24 10.38
CA ASP A 322 -3.68 -23.31 11.51
C ASP A 322 -4.37 -21.97 11.27
N ILE A 323 -5.56 -22.00 10.65
CA ILE A 323 -6.33 -20.80 10.31
C ILE A 323 -6.96 -20.26 11.59
N THR A 324 -6.47 -19.08 12.04
CA THR A 324 -7.03 -18.33 13.17
C THR A 324 -7.46 -16.94 12.68
N GLU A 325 -7.98 -16.07 13.54
CA GLU A 325 -8.26 -14.68 13.16
C GLU A 325 -6.99 -13.97 12.70
N ASN A 326 -5.85 -14.22 13.36
CA ASN A 326 -4.59 -13.51 13.17
C ASN A 326 -3.58 -14.22 12.26
N SER A 327 -3.78 -15.46 11.87
CA SER A 327 -2.78 -16.25 11.15
C SER A 327 -3.37 -17.30 10.23
N PHE A 328 -2.54 -17.82 9.32
CA PHE A 328 -2.69 -19.10 8.65
C PHE A 328 -1.33 -19.59 8.15
N THR A 329 -1.25 -20.89 7.88
CA THR A 329 -0.04 -21.54 7.37
C THR A 329 -0.31 -22.15 6.00
N ILE A 330 0.52 -21.78 5.01
CA ILE A 330 0.54 -22.38 3.66
C ILE A 330 1.53 -23.53 3.69
N CYS A 331 1.07 -24.75 3.45
CA CYS A 331 1.94 -25.91 3.38
C CYS A 331 2.65 -26.00 2.03
N LYS A 332 3.76 -26.72 2.01
CA LYS A 332 4.45 -27.06 0.77
C LYS A 332 3.46 -27.74 -0.20
N ARG A 333 3.38 -27.23 -1.42
CA ARG A 333 2.49 -27.77 -2.45
C ARG A 333 2.97 -29.15 -2.92
N GLU A 334 2.06 -30.10 -2.90
CA GLU A 334 2.29 -31.47 -3.38
C GLU A 334 1.64 -31.74 -4.74
N LYS A 335 0.56 -30.99 -5.06
CA LYS A 335 -0.20 -31.15 -6.30
C LYS A 335 0.36 -30.31 -7.44
N THR A 336 0.24 -30.80 -8.66
CA THR A 336 0.47 -29.99 -9.85
C THR A 336 -0.61 -28.93 -10.02
N LEU A 337 -0.26 -27.75 -10.55
CA LEU A 337 -1.26 -26.76 -10.91
C LEU A 337 -2.04 -27.23 -12.14
N PRO A 338 -3.33 -26.86 -12.27
CA PRO A 338 -4.07 -27.04 -13.51
C PRO A 338 -3.40 -26.29 -14.68
N ASN A 339 -3.62 -26.73 -15.91
CA ASN A 339 -3.06 -26.06 -17.10
C ASN A 339 -3.61 -24.65 -17.29
N GLN A 340 -4.82 -24.39 -16.80
CA GLN A 340 -5.48 -23.09 -16.87
C GLN A 340 -6.26 -22.82 -15.59
N ILE A 341 -6.19 -21.57 -15.09
CA ILE A 341 -6.87 -21.10 -13.89
C ILE A 341 -7.55 -19.77 -14.20
N SER A 342 -8.84 -19.66 -13.86
CA SER A 342 -9.59 -18.40 -13.91
C SER A 342 -9.80 -17.88 -12.50
N LEU A 343 -9.39 -16.64 -12.24
CA LEU A 343 -9.40 -16.01 -10.92
C LEU A 343 -10.06 -14.64 -10.97
N SER A 344 -10.75 -14.30 -9.90
CA SER A 344 -11.25 -12.93 -9.73
C SER A 344 -10.20 -12.05 -9.07
N SER A 345 -10.08 -10.83 -9.57
CA SER A 345 -9.32 -9.74 -8.94
C SER A 345 -10.03 -9.20 -7.69
N TYR A 346 -11.33 -9.42 -7.58
CA TYR A 346 -12.19 -8.79 -6.56
C TYR A 346 -12.07 -7.25 -6.55
N ASN A 347 -11.69 -6.66 -7.69
CA ASN A 347 -11.35 -5.25 -7.85
C ASN A 347 -10.29 -4.81 -6.81
N ASP A 348 -9.32 -5.68 -6.54
CA ASP A 348 -8.21 -5.47 -5.59
C ASP A 348 -6.87 -5.68 -6.31
N HIS A 349 -6.13 -4.59 -6.49
CA HIS A 349 -4.85 -4.58 -7.20
C HIS A 349 -3.83 -5.56 -6.61
N ARG A 350 -3.91 -5.89 -5.31
CA ARG A 350 -3.01 -6.86 -4.66
C ARG A 350 -3.24 -8.28 -5.16
N PHE A 351 -4.48 -8.61 -5.51
CA PHE A 351 -4.76 -9.90 -6.13
C PHE A 351 -4.33 -9.97 -7.59
N VAL A 352 -4.43 -8.88 -8.34
CA VAL A 352 -3.87 -8.86 -9.71
C VAL A 352 -2.38 -9.16 -9.67
N LEU A 353 -1.60 -8.49 -8.79
CA LEU A 353 -0.18 -8.78 -8.61
C LEU A 353 0.07 -10.23 -8.17
N ALA A 354 -0.65 -10.69 -7.15
CA ALA A 354 -0.45 -12.04 -6.62
C ALA A 354 -0.80 -13.13 -7.64
N TRP A 355 -1.96 -13.01 -8.32
CA TRP A 355 -2.36 -13.99 -9.32
C TRP A 355 -1.47 -13.99 -10.56
N THR A 356 -0.86 -12.85 -10.92
CA THR A 356 0.10 -12.80 -12.03
C THR A 356 1.34 -13.66 -11.76
N LEU A 357 1.76 -13.87 -10.51
CA LEU A 357 2.85 -14.80 -10.20
C LEU A 357 2.55 -16.25 -10.61
N LEU A 358 1.28 -16.67 -10.58
CA LEU A 358 0.88 -18.01 -11.03
C LEU A 358 1.17 -18.20 -12.52
N SER A 359 1.21 -17.12 -13.32
CA SER A 359 1.47 -17.19 -14.77
C SER A 359 2.86 -17.76 -15.10
N SER A 360 3.78 -17.77 -14.13
CA SER A 360 5.07 -18.47 -14.27
C SER A 360 4.95 -19.99 -14.43
N PHE A 361 3.79 -20.59 -14.09
CA PHE A 361 3.62 -22.05 -14.06
C PHE A 361 2.34 -22.56 -14.72
N THR A 362 1.39 -21.68 -15.05
CA THR A 362 0.11 -22.05 -15.64
C THR A 362 -0.50 -20.87 -16.38
N GLN A 363 -1.46 -21.12 -17.28
CA GLN A 363 -2.24 -20.05 -17.90
C GLN A 363 -3.22 -19.44 -16.88
N VAL A 364 -3.12 -18.13 -16.64
CA VAL A 364 -3.97 -17.42 -15.69
C VAL A 364 -4.86 -16.39 -16.40
N GLN A 365 -6.16 -16.51 -16.20
CA GLN A 365 -7.15 -15.51 -16.59
C GLN A 365 -7.61 -14.77 -15.34
N ILE A 366 -7.49 -13.44 -15.36
CA ILE A 366 -7.97 -12.55 -14.28
C ILE A 366 -9.08 -11.69 -14.90
N ASP A 367 -10.24 -11.60 -14.22
CA ASP A 367 -11.44 -10.94 -14.70
C ASP A 367 -11.26 -9.44 -14.95
N ASP A 368 -10.77 -8.69 -13.97
CA ASP A 368 -10.49 -7.25 -14.04
C ASP A 368 -9.03 -6.97 -13.70
N LYS A 369 -8.21 -6.78 -14.74
CA LYS A 369 -6.80 -6.42 -14.59
C LYS A 369 -6.59 -4.92 -14.41
N GLU A 370 -7.54 -4.09 -14.82
CA GLU A 370 -7.41 -2.64 -14.85
C GLU A 370 -7.34 -2.04 -13.44
N CYS A 371 -7.88 -2.74 -12.43
CA CYS A 371 -7.80 -2.29 -11.05
C CYS A 371 -6.34 -2.19 -10.53
N ILE A 372 -5.34 -2.74 -11.25
CA ILE A 372 -3.91 -2.60 -10.95
C ILE A 372 -3.47 -1.12 -11.00
N ALA A 373 -4.10 -0.30 -11.85
CA ALA A 373 -3.78 1.12 -12.00
C ALA A 373 -3.99 1.93 -10.71
N LYS A 374 -4.67 1.35 -9.73
CA LYS A 374 -4.80 1.93 -8.38
C LYS A 374 -3.45 2.19 -7.69
N SER A 375 -2.42 1.39 -8.00
CA SER A 375 -1.09 1.51 -7.40
C SER A 375 0.07 1.31 -8.37
N TYR A 376 -0.12 0.59 -9.49
CA TYR A 376 0.94 0.30 -10.45
C TYR A 376 0.41 0.34 -11.90
N PRO A 377 0.19 1.54 -12.47
CA PRO A 377 -0.44 1.69 -13.78
C PRO A 377 0.27 0.92 -14.90
N ASN A 378 1.60 0.95 -14.95
CA ASN A 378 2.42 0.37 -16.02
C ASN A 378 2.85 -1.09 -15.74
N PHE A 379 2.21 -1.76 -14.78
CA PHE A 379 2.63 -3.10 -14.34
C PHE A 379 2.74 -4.11 -15.48
N PHE A 380 1.72 -4.22 -16.33
CA PHE A 380 1.72 -5.21 -17.41
C PHE A 380 2.71 -4.89 -18.53
N GLU A 381 3.06 -3.63 -18.73
CA GLU A 381 4.14 -3.23 -19.67
C GLU A 381 5.49 -3.70 -19.12
N ASP A 382 5.76 -3.44 -17.84
CA ASP A 382 6.98 -3.89 -17.16
C ASP A 382 7.06 -5.42 -17.11
N TYR A 383 5.95 -6.10 -16.81
CA TYR A 383 5.87 -7.55 -16.79
C TYR A 383 6.17 -8.15 -18.17
N ALA A 384 5.54 -7.64 -19.22
CA ALA A 384 5.78 -8.11 -20.59
C ALA A 384 7.23 -7.85 -21.05
N LYS A 385 7.86 -6.76 -20.60
CA LYS A 385 9.27 -6.47 -20.88
C LYS A 385 10.19 -7.52 -20.25
N VAL A 386 9.90 -7.93 -19.02
CA VAL A 386 10.68 -8.95 -18.29
C VAL A 386 10.48 -10.33 -18.94
N GLU A 387 9.23 -10.75 -19.19
CA GLU A 387 8.91 -12.04 -19.80
C GLU A 387 9.56 -12.24 -21.20
N LYS A 388 9.71 -11.17 -21.98
CA LYS A 388 10.39 -11.25 -23.28
C LYS A 388 11.91 -11.38 -23.17
N SER A 389 12.47 -11.08 -22.02
CA SER A 389 13.93 -11.01 -21.80
C SER A 389 14.46 -12.22 -21.06
N PHE A 390 13.57 -13.05 -20.49
CA PHE A 390 13.85 -14.32 -19.81
C PHE A 390 13.44 -15.52 -20.65
#